data_667cf13638c69fe43c59c0c4ba90c26f
#
_entry.id   667cf13638c69fe43c59c0c4ba90c26f
#
_cell.length_a   1.000
_cell.length_b   1.000
_cell.length_c   1.000
_cell.angle_alpha   90.00
_cell.angle_beta   90.00
_cell.angle_gamma   90.00
#
_symmetry.space_group_name_H-M   'P 1'
#
loop_
_entity.id
_entity.type
_entity.pdbx_description
1 polymer ?
#
loop_
_entity_poly.entity_id
_entity_poly.type
_entity_poly.pdbx_seq_one_letter_code
_entity_poly.pdbx_strand_id
1 'polypeptide(L)'
;YTAPQLDYMICKIPRWDLTKFAGVSRLIGSSMKSVGEIMSIGRSFEEMIQKGLRMIGQGMHGFVGNNHVHFDNLDEELSHPTDLRIFAIAEAMERGYTIGRIEELTKIDKWFLERLRHIVDLKHRLEACHGLDDITPDFMREVKAAGFSDFQIARFVLKGETNMEQAGLKVRARRKRMDIVPAIKRIETVGGEHPELTNYLYATYHAEGYDVPYRHNEKSVVVLGSGAYRIGSSVEFDWCSVNAITTARSLGYKSIMINYNPETVSTDYDVCDRLYFDELTEERVLDIIDLEQPKGVI
;
A
#
# COMPACT_ATOMS: atom_id res chain seq x y z
N TYR A 1 8.57 7.81 32.60
CA TYR A 1 8.19 6.92 31.48
C TYR A 1 7.53 7.78 30.42
N THR A 2 8.24 8.10 29.36
CA THR A 2 7.67 8.73 28.17
C THR A 2 7.19 7.62 27.25
N ALA A 3 5.93 7.64 26.85
CA ALA A 3 5.43 6.70 25.86
C ALA A 3 6.14 6.99 24.52
N PRO A 4 6.51 5.95 23.73
CA PRO A 4 7.07 6.16 22.38
C PRO A 4 6.11 7.00 21.54
N GLN A 5 6.61 8.08 20.95
CA GLN A 5 5.81 8.95 20.09
C GLN A 5 6.10 8.59 18.62
N LEU A 6 5.49 7.49 18.16
CA LEU A 6 5.49 7.16 16.74
C LEU A 6 4.40 7.97 16.03
N ASP A 7 4.76 8.63 14.94
CA ASP A 7 3.85 9.39 14.10
C ASP A 7 3.34 8.62 12.88
N TYR A 8 3.55 7.30 12.86
CA TYR A 8 3.08 6.38 11.84
C TYR A 8 2.45 5.11 12.45
N MET A 9 1.68 4.43 11.64
CA MET A 9 1.06 3.13 11.95
C MET A 9 1.60 2.06 11.01
N ILE A 10 1.72 0.85 11.53
CA ILE A 10 2.15 -0.33 10.77
C ILE A 10 1.01 -1.35 10.74
N CYS A 11 0.78 -1.94 9.57
CA CYS A 11 -0.09 -3.09 9.42
C CYS A 11 0.66 -4.23 8.74
N LYS A 12 0.70 -5.40 9.39
CA LYS A 12 1.15 -6.66 8.77
C LYS A 12 -0.08 -7.44 8.32
N ILE A 13 -0.12 -7.80 7.05
CA ILE A 13 -1.21 -8.58 6.47
C ILE A 13 -0.64 -9.86 5.88
N PRO A 14 -1.14 -11.03 6.31
CA PRO A 14 -0.73 -12.30 5.73
C PRO A 14 -1.23 -12.46 4.29
N ARG A 15 -0.43 -13.15 3.48
CA ARG A 15 -0.88 -13.67 2.19
C ARG A 15 -1.20 -15.15 2.31
N TRP A 16 -2.44 -15.55 2.02
CA TRP A 16 -2.90 -16.91 2.27
C TRP A 16 -2.91 -17.83 1.07
N ASP A 17 -3.05 -17.34 -0.14
CA ASP A 17 -3.11 -18.13 -1.39
C ASP A 17 -4.02 -19.39 -1.33
N LEU A 18 -5.06 -19.39 -0.47
CA LEU A 18 -5.89 -20.58 -0.19
C LEU A 18 -6.65 -21.08 -1.41
N THR A 19 -6.95 -20.19 -2.35
CA THR A 19 -7.68 -20.52 -3.60
C THR A 19 -6.86 -21.36 -4.56
N LYS A 20 -5.53 -21.49 -4.35
CA LYS A 20 -4.67 -22.34 -5.18
C LYS A 20 -4.77 -23.82 -4.87
N PHE A 21 -5.43 -24.19 -3.78
CA PHE A 21 -5.56 -25.58 -3.36
C PHE A 21 -7.04 -25.98 -3.24
N ALA A 22 -7.43 -27.02 -3.97
CA ALA A 22 -8.77 -27.57 -3.85
C ALA A 22 -8.97 -28.26 -2.48
N GLY A 23 -10.13 -28.04 -1.85
CA GLY A 23 -10.50 -28.68 -0.59
C GLY A 23 -9.90 -28.08 0.68
N VAL A 24 -9.13 -27.00 0.58
CA VAL A 24 -8.62 -26.30 1.75
C VAL A 24 -9.69 -25.38 2.34
N SER A 25 -9.90 -25.48 3.66
CA SER A 25 -10.80 -24.59 4.38
C SER A 25 -10.28 -23.16 4.35
N ARG A 26 -11.14 -22.21 3.96
CA ARG A 26 -10.84 -20.77 3.95
C ARG A 26 -10.98 -20.10 5.30
N LEU A 27 -11.50 -20.80 6.31
CA LEU A 27 -11.62 -20.26 7.66
C LEU A 27 -10.23 -19.99 8.26
N ILE A 28 -10.03 -18.76 8.73
CA ILE A 28 -8.83 -18.32 9.41
C ILE A 28 -9.02 -18.51 10.91
N GLY A 29 -8.11 -19.23 11.53
CA GLY A 29 -8.09 -19.54 12.97
C GLY A 29 -6.70 -19.39 13.54
N SER A 30 -6.43 -20.17 14.60
CA SER A 30 -5.13 -20.12 15.30
C SER A 30 -4.00 -20.85 14.58
N SER A 31 -4.31 -21.70 13.59
CA SER A 31 -3.28 -22.40 12.81
C SER A 31 -2.74 -21.50 11.69
N MET A 32 -1.43 -21.52 11.48
CA MET A 32 -0.79 -20.77 10.41
C MET A 32 -1.19 -21.34 9.03
N LYS A 33 -1.72 -20.48 8.16
CA LYS A 33 -2.09 -20.81 6.78
C LYS A 33 -1.45 -19.87 5.75
N SER A 34 -0.75 -18.85 6.22
CA SER A 34 -0.08 -17.88 5.35
C SER A 34 1.15 -18.47 4.68
N VAL A 35 1.44 -18.01 3.47
CA VAL A 35 2.63 -18.37 2.68
C VAL A 35 3.61 -17.21 2.56
N GLY A 36 3.18 -16.01 2.93
CA GLY A 36 3.97 -14.79 2.96
C GLY A 36 3.21 -13.70 3.71
N GLU A 37 3.82 -12.54 3.81
CA GLU A 37 3.22 -11.38 4.46
C GLU A 37 3.72 -10.08 3.85
N ILE A 38 2.98 -9.02 4.10
CA ILE A 38 3.35 -7.65 3.78
C ILE A 38 3.39 -6.81 5.05
N MET A 39 4.15 -5.74 5.01
CA MET A 39 4.09 -4.68 6.00
C MET A 39 3.81 -3.35 5.29
N SER A 40 2.72 -2.70 5.64
CA SER A 40 2.38 -1.37 5.14
C SER A 40 2.54 -0.33 6.24
N ILE A 41 2.95 0.88 5.83
CA ILE A 41 3.20 2.00 6.73
C ILE A 41 2.43 3.21 6.22
N GLY A 42 1.79 3.92 7.13
CA GLY A 42 1.04 5.14 6.85
C GLY A 42 0.86 5.98 8.11
N ARG A 43 0.38 7.20 7.97
CA ARG A 43 0.10 8.11 9.08
C ARG A 43 -1.37 8.20 9.44
N SER A 44 -2.23 7.48 8.72
CA SER A 44 -3.62 7.22 9.08
C SER A 44 -3.94 5.75 8.87
N PHE A 45 -5.01 5.29 9.56
CA PHE A 45 -5.49 3.91 9.38
C PHE A 45 -5.93 3.66 7.93
N GLU A 46 -6.64 4.62 7.35
CA GLU A 46 -7.12 4.55 5.97
C GLU A 46 -5.97 4.41 4.97
N GLU A 47 -4.92 5.24 5.09
CA GLU A 47 -3.72 5.15 4.24
C GLU A 47 -3.05 3.80 4.37
N MET A 48 -2.79 3.38 5.60
CA MET A 48 -2.09 2.15 5.92
C MET A 48 -2.83 0.91 5.40
N ILE A 49 -4.14 0.80 5.65
CA ILE A 49 -4.93 -0.37 5.25
C ILE A 49 -5.08 -0.46 3.72
N GLN A 50 -5.30 0.65 3.03
CA GLN A 50 -5.41 0.68 1.57
C GLN A 50 -4.10 0.27 0.89
N LYS A 51 -2.97 0.78 1.34
CA LYS A 51 -1.64 0.33 0.90
C LYS A 51 -1.45 -1.17 1.13
N GLY A 52 -1.73 -1.65 2.35
CA GLY A 52 -1.57 -3.05 2.70
C GLY A 52 -2.37 -3.99 1.81
N LEU A 53 -3.63 -3.66 1.52
CA LEU A 53 -4.48 -4.47 0.67
C LEU A 53 -3.99 -4.52 -0.80
N ARG A 54 -3.38 -3.44 -1.31
CA ARG A 54 -2.72 -3.47 -2.63
C ARG A 54 -1.44 -4.31 -2.62
N MET A 55 -0.64 -4.21 -1.56
CA MET A 55 0.63 -4.94 -1.41
C MET A 55 0.45 -6.46 -1.36
N ILE A 56 -0.70 -6.98 -0.91
CA ILE A 56 -0.97 -8.44 -0.91
C ILE A 56 -0.82 -9.02 -2.32
N GLY A 57 -1.07 -8.23 -3.38
CA GLY A 57 -0.80 -8.65 -4.76
C GLY A 57 -1.74 -9.74 -5.28
N GLN A 58 -2.99 -9.75 -4.83
CA GLN A 58 -4.06 -10.67 -5.28
C GLN A 58 -5.06 -9.97 -6.23
N GLY A 59 -4.63 -8.92 -6.94
CA GLY A 59 -5.47 -8.15 -7.86
C GLY A 59 -6.38 -7.13 -7.16
N MET A 60 -6.17 -6.89 -5.87
CA MET A 60 -6.93 -5.89 -5.12
C MET A 60 -6.32 -4.50 -5.28
N HIS A 61 -7.18 -3.49 -5.40
CA HIS A 61 -6.78 -2.10 -5.58
C HIS A 61 -6.82 -1.28 -4.29
N GLY A 62 -7.14 -1.89 -3.16
CA GLY A 62 -7.34 -1.32 -1.85
C GLY A 62 -8.60 -1.89 -1.20
N PHE A 63 -9.19 -1.16 -0.26
CA PHE A 63 -10.40 -1.62 0.43
C PHE A 63 -11.63 -1.62 -0.48
N VAL A 64 -11.74 -0.65 -1.38
CA VAL A 64 -12.88 -0.47 -2.31
C VAL A 64 -12.45 -0.54 -3.78
N GLY A 65 -13.41 -0.80 -4.67
CA GLY A 65 -13.17 -0.86 -6.11
C GLY A 65 -12.73 -2.24 -6.62
N ASN A 66 -13.01 -3.31 -5.89
CA ASN A 66 -12.64 -4.69 -6.21
C ASN A 66 -13.82 -5.44 -6.84
N ASN A 67 -14.30 -5.01 -8.01
CA ASN A 67 -15.55 -5.46 -8.63
C ASN A 67 -15.59 -6.94 -9.05
N HIS A 68 -14.49 -7.67 -8.91
CA HIS A 68 -14.40 -9.11 -9.19
C HIS A 68 -14.69 -9.99 -7.94
N VAL A 69 -14.89 -9.37 -6.79
CA VAL A 69 -15.22 -10.06 -5.54
C VAL A 69 -16.68 -9.77 -5.21
N HIS A 70 -17.49 -10.80 -5.14
CA HIS A 70 -18.90 -10.76 -4.77
C HIS A 70 -19.23 -11.84 -3.78
N PHE A 71 -20.19 -11.57 -2.90
CA PHE A 71 -20.62 -12.50 -1.86
C PHE A 71 -22.13 -12.71 -1.94
N ASP A 72 -22.54 -13.98 -2.05
CA ASP A 72 -23.96 -14.36 -2.08
C ASP A 72 -24.61 -14.18 -0.71
N ASN A 73 -23.89 -14.55 0.35
CA ASN A 73 -24.36 -14.44 1.75
C ASN A 73 -23.38 -13.62 2.59
N LEU A 74 -23.62 -12.32 2.68
CA LEU A 74 -22.75 -11.41 3.44
C LEU A 74 -22.76 -11.69 4.95
N ASP A 75 -23.91 -12.07 5.54
CA ASP A 75 -23.99 -12.35 6.97
C ASP A 75 -23.11 -13.54 7.34
N GLU A 76 -23.03 -14.54 6.50
CA GLU A 76 -22.15 -15.70 6.70
C GLU A 76 -20.67 -15.32 6.57
N GLU A 77 -20.29 -14.60 5.51
CA GLU A 77 -18.92 -14.15 5.29
C GLU A 77 -18.42 -13.20 6.39
N LEU A 78 -19.30 -12.36 6.94
CA LEU A 78 -18.97 -11.48 8.04
C LEU A 78 -18.83 -12.24 9.37
N SER A 79 -19.64 -13.27 9.60
CA SER A 79 -19.64 -14.05 10.83
C SER A 79 -18.48 -15.04 10.90
N HIS A 80 -18.02 -15.55 9.75
CA HIS A 80 -16.93 -16.52 9.65
C HIS A 80 -15.67 -15.87 9.09
N PRO A 81 -14.55 -15.82 9.84
CA PRO A 81 -13.34 -15.15 9.39
C PRO A 81 -12.69 -15.94 8.24
N THR A 82 -12.79 -15.40 7.03
CA THR A 82 -12.09 -15.90 5.83
C THR A 82 -11.00 -14.93 5.39
N ASP A 83 -10.17 -15.36 4.45
CA ASP A 83 -9.17 -14.52 3.80
C ASP A 83 -9.75 -13.32 3.02
N LEU A 84 -11.05 -13.34 2.71
CA LEU A 84 -11.75 -12.27 2.00
C LEU A 84 -12.68 -11.42 2.89
N ARG A 85 -12.79 -11.71 4.19
CA ARG A 85 -13.72 -11.00 5.09
C ARG A 85 -13.60 -9.49 5.04
N ILE A 86 -12.39 -8.94 4.86
CA ILE A 86 -12.18 -7.49 4.74
C ILE A 86 -12.94 -6.90 3.54
N PHE A 87 -13.02 -7.63 2.42
CA PHE A 87 -13.75 -7.20 1.24
C PHE A 87 -15.26 -7.42 1.38
N ALA A 88 -15.68 -8.44 2.16
CA ALA A 88 -17.08 -8.60 2.53
C ALA A 88 -17.57 -7.43 3.40
N ILE A 89 -16.73 -6.88 4.27
CA ILE A 89 -17.03 -5.67 5.04
C ILE A 89 -17.23 -4.48 4.08
N ALA A 90 -16.39 -4.31 3.07
CA ALA A 90 -16.55 -3.25 2.08
C ALA A 90 -17.89 -3.38 1.35
N GLU A 91 -18.22 -4.56 0.85
CA GLU A 91 -19.48 -4.80 0.14
C GLU A 91 -20.70 -4.63 1.05
N ALA A 92 -20.64 -5.07 2.31
CA ALA A 92 -21.71 -4.84 3.29
C ALA A 92 -21.96 -3.34 3.52
N MET A 93 -20.90 -2.57 3.64
CA MET A 93 -21.01 -1.11 3.76
C MET A 93 -21.64 -0.48 2.54
N GLU A 94 -21.29 -0.92 1.34
CA GLU A 94 -21.87 -0.45 0.08
C GLU A 94 -23.34 -0.85 -0.08
N ARG A 95 -23.74 -2.02 0.44
CA ARG A 95 -25.14 -2.45 0.50
C ARG A 95 -25.95 -1.83 1.65
N GLY A 96 -25.37 -0.88 2.41
CA GLY A 96 -26.07 -0.12 3.44
C GLY A 96 -26.14 -0.77 4.83
N TYR A 97 -25.32 -1.80 5.09
CA TYR A 97 -25.22 -2.34 6.46
C TYR A 97 -24.72 -1.27 7.42
N THR A 98 -25.35 -1.19 8.59
CA THR A 98 -24.90 -0.28 9.65
C THR A 98 -23.62 -0.78 10.31
N ILE A 99 -22.83 0.14 10.86
CA ILE A 99 -21.64 -0.21 11.64
C ILE A 99 -21.99 -1.18 12.79
N GLY A 100 -23.12 -0.95 13.48
CA GLY A 100 -23.59 -1.84 14.56
C GLY A 100 -23.88 -3.28 14.07
N ARG A 101 -24.48 -3.44 12.88
CA ARG A 101 -24.72 -4.77 12.29
C ARG A 101 -23.42 -5.46 11.90
N ILE A 102 -22.46 -4.74 11.31
CA ILE A 102 -21.17 -5.31 10.95
C ILE A 102 -20.38 -5.71 12.20
N GLU A 103 -20.37 -4.87 13.25
CA GLU A 103 -19.77 -5.20 14.55
C GLU A 103 -20.40 -6.46 15.17
N GLU A 104 -21.73 -6.53 15.17
CA GLU A 104 -22.46 -7.70 15.71
C GLU A 104 -22.01 -9.00 15.04
N LEU A 105 -21.84 -9.01 13.71
CA LEU A 105 -21.44 -10.17 12.94
C LEU A 105 -19.95 -10.47 13.05
N THR A 106 -19.10 -9.46 12.90
CA THR A 106 -17.64 -9.63 12.79
C THR A 106 -16.92 -9.65 14.13
N LYS A 107 -17.50 -9.04 15.17
CA LYS A 107 -16.85 -8.73 16.46
C LYS A 107 -15.65 -7.78 16.34
N ILE A 108 -15.54 -7.06 15.23
CA ILE A 108 -14.52 -6.03 15.02
C ILE A 108 -15.00 -4.74 15.67
N ASP A 109 -14.11 -4.09 16.43
CA ASP A 109 -14.42 -2.84 17.12
C ASP A 109 -14.87 -1.73 16.16
N LYS A 110 -15.85 -0.94 16.60
CA LYS A 110 -16.48 0.14 15.81
C LYS A 110 -15.47 1.13 15.30
N TRP A 111 -14.42 1.43 16.06
CA TRP A 111 -13.40 2.39 15.63
C TRP A 111 -12.79 2.01 14.29
N PHE A 112 -12.43 0.74 14.09
CA PHE A 112 -11.91 0.27 12.81
C PHE A 112 -12.96 0.33 11.70
N LEU A 113 -14.19 -0.05 12.01
CA LEU A 113 -15.29 -0.04 11.06
C LEU A 113 -15.65 1.39 10.61
N GLU A 114 -15.59 2.36 11.50
CA GLU A 114 -15.80 3.77 11.16
C GLU A 114 -14.71 4.31 10.22
N ARG A 115 -13.45 3.95 10.45
CA ARG A 115 -12.35 4.30 9.53
C ARG A 115 -12.53 3.67 8.15
N LEU A 116 -12.96 2.42 8.09
CA LEU A 116 -13.29 1.76 6.83
C LEU A 116 -14.51 2.41 6.13
N ARG A 117 -15.52 2.83 6.89
CA ARG A 117 -16.67 3.58 6.36
C ARG A 117 -16.23 4.89 5.70
N HIS A 118 -15.30 5.60 6.30
CA HIS A 118 -14.75 6.83 5.72
C HIS A 118 -14.17 6.60 4.31
N ILE A 119 -13.50 5.47 4.07
CA ILE A 119 -13.01 5.11 2.73
C ILE A 119 -14.18 4.92 1.75
N VAL A 120 -15.26 4.25 2.18
CA VAL A 120 -16.46 4.06 1.35
C VAL A 120 -17.13 5.40 1.01
N ASP A 121 -17.23 6.29 1.99
CA ASP A 121 -17.83 7.61 1.80
C ASP A 121 -17.03 8.47 0.79
N LEU A 122 -15.69 8.42 0.88
CA LEU A 122 -14.81 9.09 -0.09
C LEU A 122 -14.93 8.47 -1.49
N LYS A 123 -15.09 7.14 -1.61
CA LYS A 123 -15.39 6.49 -2.89
C LYS A 123 -16.66 7.02 -3.49
N HIS A 124 -17.76 7.13 -2.72
CA HIS A 124 -19.03 7.67 -3.23
C HIS A 124 -18.89 9.13 -3.71
N ARG A 125 -18.10 9.95 -3.01
CA ARG A 125 -17.81 11.32 -3.44
C ARG A 125 -17.00 11.35 -4.76
N LEU A 126 -16.04 10.44 -4.94
CA LEU A 126 -15.30 10.29 -6.21
C LEU A 126 -16.24 9.85 -7.35
N GLU A 127 -17.14 8.90 -7.08
CA GLU A 127 -18.11 8.41 -8.07
C GLU A 127 -19.13 9.47 -8.50
N ALA A 128 -19.36 10.48 -7.68
CA ALA A 128 -20.22 11.62 -8.01
C ALA A 128 -19.54 12.65 -8.93
N CYS A 129 -18.21 12.60 -9.09
CA CYS A 129 -17.48 13.43 -10.04
C CYS A 129 -17.74 12.96 -11.48
N HIS A 130 -17.89 13.91 -12.40
CA HIS A 130 -18.07 13.64 -13.84
C HIS A 130 -16.75 13.66 -14.62
N GLY A 131 -15.67 14.11 -13.99
CA GLY A 131 -14.34 14.15 -14.57
C GLY A 131 -13.29 14.66 -13.58
N LEU A 132 -12.01 14.65 -14.01
CA LEU A 132 -10.91 15.10 -13.16
C LEU A 132 -10.99 16.61 -12.81
N ASP A 133 -11.70 17.39 -13.57
CA ASP A 133 -11.86 18.83 -13.33
C ASP A 133 -12.78 19.13 -12.14
N ASP A 134 -13.66 18.20 -11.79
CA ASP A 134 -14.51 18.29 -10.59
C ASP A 134 -13.75 18.07 -9.29
N ILE A 135 -12.54 17.49 -9.38
CA ILE A 135 -11.70 17.25 -8.21
C ILE A 135 -10.92 18.50 -7.89
N THR A 136 -11.30 19.16 -6.80
CA THR A 136 -10.57 20.32 -6.26
C THR A 136 -9.22 19.89 -5.65
N PRO A 137 -8.24 20.79 -5.50
CA PRO A 137 -6.98 20.46 -4.83
C PRO A 137 -7.18 19.90 -3.41
N ASP A 138 -8.12 20.44 -2.64
CA ASP A 138 -8.39 19.97 -1.29
C ASP A 138 -8.99 18.56 -1.27
N PHE A 139 -9.92 18.28 -2.18
CA PHE A 139 -10.48 16.95 -2.32
C PHE A 139 -9.44 15.93 -2.82
N MET A 140 -8.55 16.34 -3.74
CA MET A 140 -7.43 15.50 -4.16
C MET A 140 -6.50 15.16 -2.99
N ARG A 141 -6.15 16.14 -2.13
CA ARG A 141 -5.35 15.89 -0.94
C ARG A 141 -6.05 14.93 0.02
N GLU A 142 -7.34 15.16 0.29
CA GLU A 142 -8.16 14.32 1.17
C GLU A 142 -8.15 12.84 0.72
N VAL A 143 -8.44 12.57 -0.55
CA VAL A 143 -8.49 11.19 -1.05
C VAL A 143 -7.09 10.55 -1.12
N LYS A 144 -6.05 11.31 -1.47
CA LYS A 144 -4.67 10.80 -1.45
C LYS A 144 -4.22 10.50 -0.02
N ALA A 145 -4.55 11.35 0.95
CA ALA A 145 -4.28 11.13 2.36
C ALA A 145 -5.03 9.91 2.92
N ALA A 146 -6.26 9.64 2.44
CA ALA A 146 -6.99 8.41 2.76
C ALA A 146 -6.47 7.16 2.02
N GLY A 147 -5.35 7.25 1.31
CA GLY A 147 -4.67 6.11 0.69
C GLY A 147 -5.21 5.66 -0.66
N PHE A 148 -6.06 6.44 -1.33
CA PHE A 148 -6.49 6.12 -2.70
C PHE A 148 -5.32 6.23 -3.67
N SER A 149 -5.12 5.20 -4.48
CA SER A 149 -4.15 5.24 -5.57
C SER A 149 -4.68 6.06 -6.75
N ASP A 150 -3.77 6.55 -7.60
CA ASP A 150 -4.15 7.25 -8.83
C ASP A 150 -5.02 6.34 -9.73
N PHE A 151 -4.76 5.02 -9.71
CA PHE A 151 -5.57 4.02 -10.40
C PHE A 151 -7.01 3.95 -9.84
N GLN A 152 -7.19 3.91 -8.51
CA GLN A 152 -8.54 3.90 -7.89
C GLN A 152 -9.30 5.18 -8.22
N ILE A 153 -8.67 6.34 -8.12
CA ILE A 153 -9.29 7.63 -8.47
C ILE A 153 -9.74 7.62 -9.94
N ALA A 154 -8.85 7.18 -10.85
CA ALA A 154 -9.18 7.06 -12.27
C ALA A 154 -10.41 6.16 -12.50
N ARG A 155 -10.43 5.00 -11.84
CA ARG A 155 -11.53 4.02 -11.97
C ARG A 155 -12.89 4.57 -11.55
N PHE A 156 -12.93 5.39 -10.50
CA PHE A 156 -14.20 5.97 -10.02
C PHE A 156 -14.64 7.19 -10.81
N VAL A 157 -13.71 7.97 -11.34
CA VAL A 157 -14.00 9.25 -11.98
C VAL A 157 -14.01 9.14 -13.50
N LEU A 158 -13.11 8.35 -14.11
CA LEU A 158 -12.98 8.19 -15.55
C LEU A 158 -13.67 6.91 -16.05
N LYS A 159 -14.97 6.78 -15.78
CA LYS A 159 -15.78 5.56 -15.99
C LYS A 159 -15.82 5.04 -17.44
N GLY A 160 -15.44 5.83 -18.43
CA GLY A 160 -15.44 5.45 -19.86
C GLY A 160 -14.08 5.03 -20.41
N GLU A 161 -13.02 5.11 -19.61
CA GLU A 161 -11.68 4.77 -20.07
C GLU A 161 -11.46 3.25 -20.07
N THR A 162 -10.98 2.74 -21.19
CA THR A 162 -10.68 1.30 -21.35
C THR A 162 -9.28 0.93 -20.93
N ASN A 163 -8.34 1.89 -21.03
CA ASN A 163 -6.96 1.71 -20.58
C ASN A 163 -6.78 2.37 -19.20
N MET A 164 -6.93 1.56 -18.16
CA MET A 164 -6.86 2.03 -16.78
C MET A 164 -5.46 2.47 -16.33
N GLU A 165 -4.39 1.94 -16.93
CA GLU A 165 -3.01 2.39 -16.65
C GLU A 165 -2.83 3.83 -17.15
N GLN A 166 -3.21 4.11 -18.39
CA GLN A 166 -3.20 5.49 -18.91
C GLN A 166 -4.12 6.43 -18.14
N ALA A 167 -5.26 5.95 -17.68
CA ALA A 167 -6.17 6.73 -16.85
C ALA A 167 -5.51 7.11 -15.50
N GLY A 168 -4.80 6.20 -14.86
CA GLY A 168 -4.00 6.48 -13.66
C GLY A 168 -2.92 7.55 -13.91
N LEU A 169 -2.22 7.48 -15.03
CA LEU A 169 -1.23 8.50 -15.41
C LEU A 169 -1.86 9.89 -15.63
N LYS A 170 -3.12 9.97 -16.12
CA LYS A 170 -3.85 11.25 -16.21
C LYS A 170 -4.12 11.83 -14.81
N VAL A 171 -4.53 11.00 -13.85
CA VAL A 171 -4.71 11.42 -12.44
C VAL A 171 -3.39 11.89 -11.86
N ARG A 172 -2.30 11.12 -12.05
CA ARG A 172 -0.95 11.49 -11.59
C ARG A 172 -0.52 12.85 -12.16
N ALA A 173 -0.70 13.09 -13.45
CA ALA A 173 -0.39 14.37 -14.09
C ALA A 173 -1.24 15.51 -13.51
N ARG A 174 -2.52 15.25 -13.19
CA ARG A 174 -3.42 16.25 -12.59
C ARG A 174 -2.95 16.63 -11.18
N ARG A 175 -2.71 15.64 -10.29
CA ARG A 175 -2.26 15.93 -8.92
C ARG A 175 -0.90 16.63 -8.86
N LYS A 176 0.06 16.26 -9.74
CA LYS A 176 1.36 16.95 -9.84
C LYS A 176 1.22 18.42 -10.23
N ARG A 177 0.28 18.75 -11.13
CA ARG A 177 -0.04 20.15 -11.49
C ARG A 177 -0.66 20.95 -10.32
N MET A 178 -1.26 20.27 -9.36
CA MET A 178 -1.79 20.83 -8.11
C MET A 178 -0.74 20.85 -6.98
N ASP A 179 0.51 20.47 -7.25
CA ASP A 179 1.58 20.32 -6.27
C ASP A 179 1.21 19.33 -5.15
N ILE A 180 0.52 18.24 -5.52
CA ILE A 180 0.14 17.16 -4.61
C ILE A 180 1.03 15.95 -4.90
N VAL A 181 2.11 15.86 -4.11
CA VAL A 181 3.12 14.80 -4.17
C VAL A 181 3.31 14.22 -2.77
N PRO A 182 3.70 12.94 -2.63
CA PRO A 182 3.92 12.37 -1.32
C PRO A 182 5.17 12.93 -0.67
N ALA A 183 5.14 13.14 0.64
CA ALA A 183 6.32 13.33 1.47
C ALA A 183 7.04 11.99 1.64
N ILE A 184 8.37 12.04 1.85
CA ILE A 184 9.18 10.85 2.18
C ILE A 184 9.70 10.99 3.60
N LYS A 185 9.36 10.02 4.42
CA LYS A 185 9.66 9.99 5.85
C LYS A 185 10.49 8.77 6.22
N ARG A 186 11.30 8.90 7.26
CA ARG A 186 12.06 7.78 7.83
C ARG A 186 11.17 6.91 8.70
N ILE A 187 11.47 5.61 8.70
CA ILE A 187 10.94 4.68 9.68
C ILE A 187 11.88 4.71 10.87
N GLU A 188 11.38 5.16 12.01
CA GLU A 188 12.15 5.19 13.25
C GLU A 188 12.03 3.85 13.97
N THR A 189 13.16 3.26 14.34
CA THR A 189 13.21 1.92 14.95
C THR A 189 13.33 1.95 16.46
N VAL A 190 13.63 3.10 17.06
CA VAL A 190 13.78 3.31 18.53
C VAL A 190 12.69 4.19 19.15
N GLY A 191 11.51 4.27 18.53
CA GLY A 191 10.36 4.95 19.12
C GLY A 191 10.50 6.47 19.27
N GLY A 192 11.36 7.12 18.49
CA GLY A 192 11.59 8.57 18.55
C GLY A 192 12.44 9.04 19.74
N GLU A 193 12.99 8.13 20.52
CA GLU A 193 13.85 8.49 21.67
C GLU A 193 15.20 9.06 21.25
N HIS A 194 15.71 8.64 20.09
CA HIS A 194 16.94 9.14 19.48
C HIS A 194 16.75 9.34 17.99
N PRO A 195 17.29 10.42 17.40
CA PRO A 195 17.29 10.61 15.94
C PRO A 195 18.16 9.52 15.30
N GLU A 196 17.51 8.51 14.72
CA GLU A 196 18.17 7.48 13.95
C GLU A 196 18.40 7.91 12.51
N LEU A 197 19.57 7.56 11.99
CA LEU A 197 19.92 7.72 10.59
C LEU A 197 19.65 6.42 9.82
N THR A 198 18.44 5.86 9.97
CA THR A 198 18.07 4.66 9.22
C THR A 198 17.97 4.99 7.72
N ASN A 199 18.26 4.00 6.90
CA ASN A 199 18.06 4.09 5.46
C ASN A 199 16.62 3.68 5.03
N TYR A 200 15.73 3.40 6.00
CA TYR A 200 14.35 2.98 5.80
C TYR A 200 13.42 4.17 5.61
N LEU A 201 12.73 4.19 4.47
CA LEU A 201 11.86 5.27 4.05
C LEU A 201 10.48 4.75 3.69
N TYR A 202 9.46 5.59 3.86
CA TYR A 202 8.13 5.38 3.33
C TYR A 202 7.54 6.68 2.80
N ALA A 203 6.59 6.58 1.89
CA ALA A 203 5.90 7.74 1.33
C ALA A 203 4.53 7.93 1.99
N THR A 204 4.12 9.17 2.23
CA THR A 204 2.82 9.51 2.82
C THR A 204 2.32 10.86 2.31
N TYR A 205 0.99 11.02 2.28
CA TYR A 205 0.36 12.32 2.01
C TYR A 205 -0.08 13.06 3.29
N HIS A 206 0.23 12.50 4.48
CA HIS A 206 -0.02 13.12 5.80
C HIS A 206 1.19 13.87 6.37
N ALA A 207 2.12 14.27 5.54
CA ALA A 207 3.31 15.01 5.94
C ALA A 207 3.75 15.94 4.81
N GLU A 208 4.68 16.82 5.14
CA GLU A 208 5.36 17.69 4.17
C GLU A 208 6.86 17.39 4.17
N GLY A 209 7.49 17.66 3.03
CA GLY A 209 8.94 17.59 2.85
C GLY A 209 9.52 16.18 2.90
N TYR A 210 10.84 16.12 2.97
CA TYR A 210 11.62 14.88 2.87
C TYR A 210 12.62 14.82 4.02
N ASP A 211 12.70 13.66 4.68
CA ASP A 211 13.65 13.42 5.78
C ASP A 211 15.05 13.06 5.29
N VAL A 212 15.23 12.93 3.99
CA VAL A 212 16.52 12.63 3.34
C VAL A 212 16.81 13.62 2.22
N PRO A 213 18.10 14.01 2.05
CA PRO A 213 18.48 14.85 0.92
C PRO A 213 18.50 14.06 -0.39
N TYR A 214 18.05 14.68 -1.48
CA TYR A 214 18.19 14.16 -2.83
C TYR A 214 19.37 14.84 -3.54
N ARG A 215 20.33 14.01 -3.97
CA ARG A 215 21.57 14.47 -4.65
C ARG A 215 21.64 13.87 -6.04
N HIS A 216 21.21 14.62 -7.05
CA HIS A 216 21.12 14.16 -8.44
C HIS A 216 22.48 14.04 -9.16
N ASN A 217 23.56 14.45 -8.52
CA ASN A 217 24.93 14.25 -9.04
C ASN A 217 25.52 12.87 -8.71
N GLU A 218 24.89 12.09 -7.85
CA GLU A 218 25.29 10.73 -7.52
C GLU A 218 24.73 9.75 -8.56
N LYS A 219 25.55 8.78 -8.99
CA LYS A 219 25.06 7.71 -9.86
C LYS A 219 24.29 6.72 -9.01
N SER A 220 22.99 6.57 -9.25
CA SER A 220 22.14 5.64 -8.53
C SER A 220 21.40 4.70 -9.46
N VAL A 221 21.02 3.54 -8.93
CA VAL A 221 20.18 2.52 -9.61
C VAL A 221 19.09 2.12 -8.63
N VAL A 222 17.85 2.05 -9.12
CA VAL A 222 16.71 1.50 -8.38
C VAL A 222 16.56 0.01 -8.70
N VAL A 223 16.41 -0.82 -7.68
CA VAL A 223 16.08 -2.23 -7.80
C VAL A 223 14.67 -2.44 -7.26
N LEU A 224 13.81 -3.07 -8.05
CA LEU A 224 12.45 -3.41 -7.64
C LEU A 224 12.46 -4.79 -6.99
N GLY A 225 11.89 -4.89 -5.79
CA GLY A 225 11.77 -6.15 -5.07
C GLY A 225 10.66 -7.04 -5.60
N SER A 226 10.57 -8.24 -5.03
CA SER A 226 9.56 -9.24 -5.39
C SER A 226 8.24 -9.10 -4.62
N GLY A 227 8.20 -8.23 -3.60
CA GLY A 227 7.04 -8.10 -2.72
C GLY A 227 6.83 -9.32 -1.81
N ALA A 228 5.58 -9.60 -1.48
CA ALA A 228 5.22 -10.73 -0.63
C ALA A 228 5.53 -12.07 -1.28
N TYR A 229 6.06 -13.01 -0.50
CA TYR A 229 6.16 -14.41 -0.93
C TYR A 229 4.78 -14.99 -1.24
N ARG A 230 4.73 -15.85 -2.23
CA ARG A 230 3.52 -16.51 -2.72
C ARG A 230 3.84 -17.88 -3.29
N ILE A 231 2.84 -18.70 -3.46
CA ILE A 231 3.01 -19.99 -4.11
C ILE A 231 3.51 -19.78 -5.56
N GLY A 232 4.69 -20.31 -5.84
CA GLY A 232 5.37 -20.23 -7.13
C GLY A 232 6.27 -19.00 -7.33
N SER A 233 6.47 -18.16 -6.28
CA SER A 233 7.39 -17.03 -6.34
C SER A 233 7.82 -16.66 -4.91
N SER A 234 9.02 -17.01 -4.51
CA SER A 234 9.50 -16.90 -3.14
C SER A 234 10.91 -16.32 -3.07
N VAL A 235 11.77 -16.90 -2.22
CA VAL A 235 13.09 -16.40 -1.87
C VAL A 235 14.05 -16.25 -3.06
N GLU A 236 13.86 -17.02 -4.12
CA GLU A 236 14.68 -16.95 -5.33
C GLU A 236 14.64 -15.59 -6.02
N PHE A 237 13.49 -14.90 -5.97
CA PHE A 237 13.36 -13.56 -6.54
C PHE A 237 14.00 -12.50 -5.65
N ASP A 238 13.94 -12.68 -4.33
CA ASP A 238 14.65 -11.79 -3.41
C ASP A 238 16.16 -11.93 -3.56
N TRP A 239 16.65 -13.16 -3.73
CA TRP A 239 18.06 -13.42 -4.03
C TRP A 239 18.54 -12.70 -5.29
N CYS A 240 17.73 -12.65 -6.36
CA CYS A 240 18.02 -11.87 -7.55
C CYS A 240 18.15 -10.38 -7.24
N SER A 241 17.24 -9.83 -6.44
CA SER A 241 17.27 -8.42 -6.02
C SER A 241 18.52 -8.09 -5.20
N VAL A 242 18.89 -8.94 -4.25
CA VAL A 242 20.10 -8.78 -3.44
C VAL A 242 21.36 -8.79 -4.31
N ASN A 243 21.46 -9.72 -5.29
CA ASN A 243 22.59 -9.76 -6.21
C ASN A 243 22.65 -8.51 -7.11
N ALA A 244 21.51 -8.00 -7.59
CA ALA A 244 21.45 -6.77 -8.35
C ALA A 244 21.96 -5.57 -7.54
N ILE A 245 21.53 -5.44 -6.28
CA ILE A 245 21.99 -4.39 -5.34
C ILE A 245 23.49 -4.49 -5.10
N THR A 246 23.98 -5.68 -4.74
CA THR A 246 25.40 -5.92 -4.45
C THR A 246 26.28 -5.63 -5.66
N THR A 247 25.83 -6.02 -6.85
CA THR A 247 26.56 -5.75 -8.09
C THR A 247 26.56 -4.25 -8.40
N ALA A 248 25.44 -3.56 -8.28
CA ALA A 248 25.38 -2.12 -8.47
C ALA A 248 26.36 -1.37 -7.54
N ARG A 249 26.39 -1.74 -6.25
CA ARG A 249 27.33 -1.16 -5.27
C ARG A 249 28.79 -1.44 -5.66
N SER A 250 29.13 -2.66 -6.08
CA SER A 250 30.49 -3.01 -6.51
C SER A 250 30.96 -2.22 -7.73
N LEU A 251 30.03 -1.76 -8.56
CA LEU A 251 30.27 -0.91 -9.72
C LEU A 251 30.28 0.60 -9.39
N GLY A 252 30.17 0.95 -8.09
CA GLY A 252 30.21 2.33 -7.62
C GLY A 252 28.89 3.09 -7.81
N TYR A 253 27.76 2.40 -7.96
CA TYR A 253 26.45 3.01 -7.94
C TYR A 253 25.87 3.02 -6.52
N LYS A 254 25.16 4.09 -6.16
CA LYS A 254 24.27 4.09 -5.01
C LYS A 254 23.08 3.19 -5.29
N SER A 255 22.85 2.23 -4.42
CA SER A 255 21.77 1.27 -4.55
C SER A 255 20.52 1.73 -3.82
N ILE A 256 19.40 1.72 -4.52
CA ILE A 256 18.09 2.09 -3.99
C ILE A 256 17.17 0.89 -4.17
N MET A 257 16.60 0.40 -3.07
CA MET A 257 15.65 -0.70 -3.08
C MET A 257 14.23 -0.21 -2.87
N ILE A 258 13.26 -0.78 -3.58
CA ILE A 258 11.83 -0.62 -3.28
C ILE A 258 11.26 -2.00 -3.02
N ASN A 259 10.82 -2.27 -1.80
CA ASN A 259 10.19 -3.53 -1.42
C ASN A 259 9.33 -3.36 -0.15
N TYR A 260 8.43 -4.30 0.11
CA TYR A 260 7.51 -4.25 1.26
C TYR A 260 7.37 -5.58 2.01
N ASN A 261 8.18 -6.57 1.68
CA ASN A 261 8.26 -7.82 2.45
C ASN A 261 9.15 -7.59 3.68
N PRO A 262 8.65 -7.74 4.92
CA PRO A 262 9.42 -7.45 6.12
C PRO A 262 10.39 -8.58 6.51
N GLU A 263 10.29 -9.75 5.88
CA GLU A 263 11.03 -10.96 6.25
C GLU A 263 11.90 -11.46 5.10
N THR A 264 12.65 -10.55 4.49
CA THR A 264 13.52 -10.91 3.37
C THR A 264 14.81 -10.11 3.39
N VAL A 265 15.87 -10.69 2.84
CA VAL A 265 17.24 -10.15 2.91
C VAL A 265 17.36 -8.81 2.19
N SER A 266 16.63 -8.59 1.09
CA SER A 266 16.68 -7.31 0.36
C SER A 266 16.17 -6.11 1.17
N THR A 267 15.44 -6.36 2.27
CA THR A 267 14.94 -5.32 3.18
C THR A 267 15.74 -5.22 4.48
N ASP A 268 16.87 -5.91 4.59
CA ASP A 268 17.78 -5.73 5.71
C ASP A 268 18.51 -4.38 5.62
N TYR A 269 18.83 -3.80 6.78
CA TYR A 269 19.32 -2.42 6.92
C TYR A 269 20.67 -2.16 6.24
N ASP A 270 21.50 -3.18 6.04
CA ASP A 270 22.88 -3.07 5.53
C ASP A 270 23.02 -3.47 4.05
N VAL A 271 21.93 -3.94 3.42
CA VAL A 271 21.96 -4.48 2.05
C VAL A 271 22.04 -3.37 0.99
N CYS A 272 21.30 -2.27 1.18
CA CYS A 272 21.27 -1.17 0.22
C CYS A 272 21.56 0.18 0.88
N ASP A 273 21.90 1.19 0.07
CA ASP A 273 22.16 2.54 0.57
C ASP A 273 20.88 3.29 0.95
N ARG A 274 19.74 2.92 0.33
CA ARG A 274 18.43 3.50 0.59
C ARG A 274 17.32 2.49 0.32
N LEU A 275 16.44 2.28 1.28
CA LEU A 275 15.31 1.36 1.18
C LEU A 275 14.00 2.15 1.28
N TYR A 276 13.21 2.13 0.21
CA TYR A 276 11.80 2.50 0.26
C TYR A 276 10.97 1.29 0.64
N PHE A 277 10.51 1.28 1.87
CA PHE A 277 9.60 0.26 2.37
C PHE A 277 8.17 0.69 1.99
N ASP A 278 7.80 0.45 0.73
CA ASP A 278 6.56 0.96 0.14
C ASP A 278 6.09 0.06 -1.01
N GLU A 279 4.94 0.42 -1.58
CA GLU A 279 4.29 -0.31 -2.67
C GLU A 279 5.15 -0.40 -3.93
N LEU A 280 5.02 -1.52 -4.64
CA LEU A 280 5.57 -1.72 -6.00
C LEU A 280 4.51 -1.41 -7.08
N THR A 281 3.71 -0.37 -6.85
CA THR A 281 2.75 0.13 -7.84
C THR A 281 3.45 1.11 -8.80
N GLU A 282 2.94 1.20 -10.05
CA GLU A 282 3.46 2.15 -11.05
C GLU A 282 3.52 3.58 -10.49
N GLU A 283 2.45 4.02 -9.82
CA GLU A 283 2.36 5.33 -9.18
C GLU A 283 3.53 5.57 -8.23
N ARG A 284 3.74 4.64 -7.28
CA ARG A 284 4.74 4.80 -6.22
C ARG A 284 6.16 4.71 -6.78
N VAL A 285 6.41 3.78 -7.67
CA VAL A 285 7.72 3.64 -8.34
C VAL A 285 8.07 4.90 -9.12
N LEU A 286 7.12 5.46 -9.88
CA LEU A 286 7.34 6.70 -10.63
C LEU A 286 7.55 7.91 -9.71
N ASP A 287 6.86 8.00 -8.56
CA ASP A 287 7.09 9.08 -7.60
C ASP A 287 8.51 9.00 -6.99
N ILE A 288 9.01 7.80 -6.71
CA ILE A 288 10.39 7.60 -6.24
C ILE A 288 11.41 7.90 -7.34
N ILE A 289 11.16 7.48 -8.57
CA ILE A 289 12.03 7.77 -9.73
C ILE A 289 12.14 9.28 -9.96
N ASP A 290 11.04 10.02 -9.86
CA ASP A 290 11.05 11.48 -9.98
C ASP A 290 11.95 12.16 -8.93
N LEU A 291 11.99 11.60 -7.72
CA LEU A 291 12.82 12.15 -6.62
C LEU A 291 14.28 11.72 -6.72
N GLU A 292 14.54 10.46 -6.99
CA GLU A 292 15.90 9.88 -7.00
C GLU A 292 16.65 10.14 -8.30
N GLN A 293 15.96 10.32 -9.42
CA GLN A 293 16.51 10.47 -10.77
C GLN A 293 17.61 9.43 -11.09
N PRO A 294 17.32 8.11 -10.94
CA PRO A 294 18.31 7.06 -11.09
C PRO A 294 18.79 6.96 -12.55
N LYS A 295 19.97 6.37 -12.76
CA LYS A 295 20.50 6.05 -14.10
C LYS A 295 19.75 4.90 -14.76
N GLY A 296 19.11 4.05 -13.98
CA GLY A 296 18.33 2.91 -14.45
C GLY A 296 17.51 2.27 -13.35
N VAL A 297 16.61 1.38 -13.78
CA VAL A 297 15.76 0.55 -12.92
C VAL A 297 15.96 -0.91 -13.32
N ILE A 298 16.12 -1.80 -12.36
CA ILE A 298 16.29 -3.26 -12.50
C ILE A 298 15.09 -3.95 -11.87
#